data_7011109e76db0593955cb807542958b2
#
_entry.id   7011109e76db0593955cb807542958b2
#
_cell.length_a   1.000
_cell.length_b   1.000
_cell.length_c   1.000
_cell.angle_alpha   90.00
_cell.angle_beta   90.00
_cell.angle_gamma   90.00
#
_symmetry.space_group_name_H-M   'P 1'
#
loop_
_entity.id
_entity.type
_entity.pdbx_description
1 polymer ?
#
loop_
_entity_poly.entity_id
_entity_poly.type
_entity_poly.pdbx_seq_one_letter_code
_entity_poly.pdbx_strand_id
1 'polypeptide(L)'
;MPTGLTYEIYEGKDTSLRSFALTCVRHIGYGYQASNCGEKELPRDKYVPIKPDTYHVEQLKKAAEELEYWTKISPEEAHRLYDEFYAERDQENEDYKKKYDEIRSRYVAMRDKVETWDTGDKFDTLKDLMINQLNDCINHDCGTSVPNIAPKMPFEEWLKKKIEWAKEDIDYHKREYEKEVKSVNETNKYMEELYAELDKVDPIE
;
A
#
# COMPACT_ATOMS: atom_id res chain seq x y z
N MET A 1 35.33 7.29 12.33
CA MET A 1 34.34 8.41 12.26
C MET A 1 33.23 8.09 13.25
N PRO A 2 32.76 9.09 14.03
CA PRO A 2 31.62 8.85 14.93
C PRO A 2 30.41 8.37 14.15
N THR A 3 29.62 7.50 14.74
CA THR A 3 28.29 7.16 14.20
C THR A 3 27.32 8.31 14.47
N GLY A 4 26.19 8.37 13.76
CA GLY A 4 25.17 9.40 14.05
C GLY A 4 24.69 9.37 15.51
N LEU A 5 24.76 8.21 16.19
CA LEU A 5 24.36 8.04 17.58
C LEU A 5 25.38 8.60 18.59
N THR A 6 26.67 8.65 18.22
CA THR A 6 27.75 9.07 19.11
C THR A 6 28.30 10.47 18.80
N TYR A 7 27.64 11.18 17.87
CA TYR A 7 28.13 12.47 17.39
C TYR A 7 28.18 13.55 18.48
N GLU A 8 27.16 13.64 19.33
CA GLU A 8 27.11 14.62 20.42
C GLU A 8 28.23 14.38 21.47
N ILE A 9 28.51 13.10 21.78
CA ILE A 9 29.61 12.72 22.66
C ILE A 9 30.95 13.09 22.01
N TYR A 10 31.14 12.82 20.74
CA TYR A 10 32.35 13.15 19.99
C TYR A 10 32.61 14.65 19.95
N GLU A 11 31.59 15.47 19.77
CA GLU A 11 31.70 16.92 19.78
C GLU A 11 31.76 17.54 21.20
N GLY A 12 31.57 16.73 22.23
CA GLY A 12 31.53 17.20 23.62
C GLY A 12 30.36 18.08 23.97
N LYS A 13 29.27 18.01 23.18
CA LYS A 13 28.07 18.81 23.35
C LYS A 13 27.16 18.32 24.47
N ASP A 14 26.92 17.02 24.49
CA ASP A 14 26.12 16.36 25.52
C ASP A 14 26.72 14.97 25.79
N THR A 15 27.18 14.75 27.02
CA THR A 15 27.80 13.52 27.47
C THR A 15 26.98 12.83 28.57
N SER A 16 25.72 13.29 28.82
CA SER A 16 24.85 12.65 29.80
C SER A 16 24.43 11.26 29.35
N LEU A 17 24.31 10.34 30.29
CA LEU A 17 23.81 8.99 30.03
C LEU A 17 22.39 9.05 29.48
N ARG A 18 21.55 9.93 30.02
CA ARG A 18 20.16 10.15 29.60
C ARG A 18 20.07 10.51 28.12
N SER A 19 20.80 11.53 27.70
CA SER A 19 20.80 11.96 26.30
C SER A 19 21.22 10.86 25.35
N PHE A 20 22.30 10.17 25.69
CA PHE A 20 22.77 9.06 24.88
C PHE A 20 21.79 7.89 24.82
N ALA A 21 21.19 7.51 25.95
CA ALA A 21 20.18 6.44 25.99
C ALA A 21 18.94 6.80 25.17
N LEU A 22 18.44 8.04 25.28
CA LEU A 22 17.29 8.51 24.50
C LEU A 22 17.59 8.60 22.99
N THR A 23 18.83 8.95 22.63
CA THR A 23 19.27 8.89 21.23
C THR A 23 19.29 7.46 20.71
N CYS A 24 19.86 6.52 21.47
CA CYS A 24 19.94 5.12 21.06
C CYS A 24 18.57 4.44 21.00
N VAL A 25 17.69 4.65 21.97
CA VAL A 25 16.41 3.97 22.04
C VAL A 25 15.49 4.34 20.87
N ARG A 26 15.62 5.51 20.28
CA ARG A 26 14.86 5.92 19.08
C ARG A 26 15.05 4.98 17.89
N HIS A 27 16.12 4.19 17.87
CA HIS A 27 16.45 3.28 16.76
C HIS A 27 16.10 1.83 17.04
N ILE A 28 15.47 1.53 18.17
CA ILE A 28 15.12 0.17 18.56
C ILE A 28 13.68 0.09 19.10
N GLY A 29 12.97 -0.98 18.70
CA GLY A 29 11.71 -1.44 19.29
C GLY A 29 10.73 -0.33 19.68
N TYR A 30 10.38 -0.29 20.94
CA TYR A 30 9.41 0.66 21.50
C TYR A 30 9.84 2.11 21.41
N GLY A 31 11.11 2.40 21.55
CA GLY A 31 11.63 3.76 21.39
C GLY A 31 11.49 4.29 19.97
N TYR A 32 11.62 3.42 18.97
CA TYR A 32 11.35 3.76 17.57
C TYR A 32 9.88 4.18 17.37
N GLN A 33 8.94 3.43 17.92
CA GLN A 33 7.51 3.76 17.86
C GLN A 33 7.21 5.06 18.64
N ALA A 34 7.72 5.21 19.86
CA ALA A 34 7.51 6.39 20.70
C ALA A 34 8.03 7.68 20.07
N SER A 35 9.09 7.59 19.25
CA SER A 35 9.67 8.71 18.51
C SER A 35 9.09 8.90 17.10
N ASN A 36 7.93 8.34 16.82
CA ASN A 36 7.31 8.39 15.50
C ASN A 36 8.26 7.89 14.40
N CYS A 37 8.64 6.62 14.49
CA CYS A 37 9.59 6.00 13.55
C CYS A 37 10.97 6.69 13.49
N GLY A 38 11.41 7.24 14.62
CA GLY A 38 12.70 7.91 14.74
C GLY A 38 12.72 9.37 14.23
N GLU A 39 11.60 9.90 13.74
CA GLU A 39 11.50 11.26 13.20
C GLU A 39 11.51 12.34 14.28
N LYS A 40 10.99 12.03 15.47
CA LYS A 40 10.88 12.97 16.58
C LYS A 40 11.94 12.71 17.65
N GLU A 41 12.46 13.78 18.20
CA GLU A 41 13.27 13.68 19.42
C GLU A 41 12.38 13.34 20.62
N LEU A 42 12.87 12.47 21.49
CA LEU A 42 12.22 12.17 22.76
C LEU A 42 12.51 13.30 23.75
N PRO A 43 11.50 13.78 24.49
CA PRO A 43 11.71 14.79 25.51
C PRO A 43 12.73 14.32 26.56
N ARG A 44 13.62 15.21 27.02
CA ARG A 44 14.67 14.81 27.99
C ARG A 44 14.15 14.68 29.41
N ASP A 45 13.16 15.51 29.76
CA ASP A 45 12.64 15.64 31.13
C ASP A 45 11.59 14.61 31.49
N LYS A 46 10.64 14.40 30.60
CA LYS A 46 9.52 13.49 30.87
C LYS A 46 9.00 12.85 29.61
N TYR A 47 8.76 11.56 29.70
CA TYR A 47 8.07 10.84 28.62
C TYR A 47 6.62 11.34 28.46
N VAL A 48 6.24 11.58 27.21
CA VAL A 48 4.86 11.91 26.84
C VAL A 48 4.25 10.69 26.17
N PRO A 49 3.28 9.99 26.81
CA PRO A 49 2.68 8.81 26.23
C PRO A 49 2.06 9.06 24.87
N ILE A 50 2.34 8.17 23.94
CA ILE A 50 1.71 8.19 22.60
C ILE A 50 0.29 7.63 22.69
N LYS A 51 -0.52 7.98 21.70
CA LYS A 51 -1.90 7.50 21.58
C LYS A 51 -2.02 6.66 20.31
N PRO A 52 -2.96 5.69 20.28
CA PRO A 52 -3.31 5.02 19.04
C PRO A 52 -3.75 6.02 17.97
N ASP A 53 -3.47 5.71 16.71
CA ASP A 53 -3.96 6.48 15.57
C ASP A 53 -5.50 6.38 15.46
N THR A 54 -6.12 7.36 14.88
CA THR A 54 -7.57 7.38 14.64
C THR A 54 -7.97 6.65 13.36
N TYR A 55 -7.01 6.28 12.52
CA TYR A 55 -7.25 5.71 11.19
C TYR A 55 -8.21 4.50 11.25
N HIS A 56 -7.89 3.49 12.05
CA HIS A 56 -8.75 2.30 12.13
C HIS A 56 -10.11 2.58 12.73
N VAL A 57 -10.23 3.54 13.66
CA VAL A 57 -11.52 3.96 14.22
C VAL A 57 -12.38 4.66 13.17
N GLU A 58 -11.76 5.50 12.34
CA GLU A 58 -12.46 6.17 11.23
C GLU A 58 -12.90 5.19 10.15
N GLN A 59 -12.07 4.20 9.81
CA GLN A 59 -12.43 3.16 8.85
C GLN A 59 -13.53 2.23 9.39
N LEU A 60 -13.50 1.89 10.68
CA LEU A 60 -14.59 1.15 11.34
C LEU A 60 -15.93 1.86 11.19
N LYS A 61 -15.94 3.18 11.38
CA LYS A 61 -17.16 3.97 11.21
C LYS A 61 -17.67 3.90 9.77
N LYS A 62 -16.79 4.08 8.78
CA LYS A 62 -17.16 3.99 7.35
C LYS A 62 -17.67 2.60 6.98
N ALA A 63 -16.99 1.54 7.41
CA ALA A 63 -17.42 0.17 7.15
C ALA A 63 -18.76 -0.16 7.81
N ALA A 64 -19.03 0.39 8.99
CA ALA A 64 -20.33 0.25 9.64
C ALA A 64 -21.45 0.99 8.89
N GLU A 65 -21.18 2.20 8.42
CA GLU A 65 -22.10 2.97 7.57
C GLU A 65 -22.37 2.24 6.23
N GLU A 66 -21.34 1.65 5.63
CA GLU A 66 -21.48 0.84 4.41
C GLU A 66 -22.29 -0.43 4.65
N LEU A 67 -22.04 -1.15 5.74
CA LEU A 67 -22.83 -2.32 6.11
C LEU A 67 -24.30 -1.96 6.32
N GLU A 68 -24.57 -0.84 7.01
CA GLU A 68 -25.93 -0.35 7.22
C GLU A 68 -26.61 -0.02 5.90
N TYR A 69 -25.90 0.67 4.99
CA TYR A 69 -26.36 1.01 3.67
C TYR A 69 -26.75 -0.24 2.87
N TRP A 70 -25.85 -1.22 2.71
CA TRP A 70 -26.11 -2.44 1.95
C TRP A 70 -27.19 -3.34 2.57
N THR A 71 -27.38 -3.25 3.88
CA THR A 71 -28.42 -4.03 4.58
C THR A 71 -29.83 -3.41 4.40
N LYS A 72 -29.89 -2.09 4.26
CA LYS A 72 -31.15 -1.33 4.20
C LYS A 72 -31.51 -0.83 2.80
N ILE A 73 -30.64 -1.03 1.82
CA ILE A 73 -30.85 -0.59 0.44
C ILE A 73 -32.14 -1.16 -0.14
N SER A 74 -32.88 -0.35 -0.90
CA SER A 74 -34.06 -0.86 -1.61
C SER A 74 -33.64 -1.80 -2.74
N PRO A 75 -34.50 -2.78 -3.10
CA PRO A 75 -34.22 -3.67 -4.22
C PRO A 75 -33.98 -2.92 -5.54
N GLU A 76 -34.74 -1.87 -5.78
CA GLU A 76 -34.66 -1.06 -7.01
C GLU A 76 -33.28 -0.34 -7.08
N GLU A 77 -32.85 0.25 -5.98
CA GLU A 77 -31.57 0.94 -5.91
C GLU A 77 -30.40 -0.05 -6.02
N ALA A 78 -30.52 -1.20 -5.36
CA ALA A 78 -29.50 -2.25 -5.44
C ALA A 78 -29.34 -2.80 -6.87
N HIS A 79 -30.46 -2.99 -7.61
CA HIS A 79 -30.42 -3.39 -9.01
C HIS A 79 -29.79 -2.30 -9.89
N ARG A 80 -30.11 -1.03 -9.66
CA ARG A 80 -29.52 0.09 -10.38
C ARG A 80 -28.00 0.11 -10.23
N LEU A 81 -27.50 0.01 -8.99
CA LEU A 81 -26.06 -0.01 -8.70
C LEU A 81 -25.36 -1.25 -9.29
N TYR A 82 -26.02 -2.39 -9.27
CA TYR A 82 -25.51 -3.60 -9.91
C TYR A 82 -25.37 -3.43 -11.42
N ASP A 83 -26.37 -2.87 -12.08
CA ASP A 83 -26.32 -2.65 -13.53
C ASP A 83 -25.29 -1.59 -13.90
N GLU A 84 -25.16 -0.50 -13.14
CA GLU A 84 -24.12 0.52 -13.32
C GLU A 84 -22.72 -0.09 -13.17
N PHE A 85 -22.47 -0.85 -12.10
CA PHE A 85 -21.19 -1.52 -11.87
C PHE A 85 -20.77 -2.40 -13.05
N TYR A 86 -21.70 -3.19 -13.59
CA TYR A 86 -21.38 -4.06 -14.73
C TYR A 86 -21.29 -3.30 -16.04
N ALA A 87 -22.03 -2.23 -16.23
CA ALA A 87 -21.93 -1.39 -17.41
C ALA A 87 -20.58 -0.65 -17.47
N GLU A 88 -20.12 -0.10 -16.35
CA GLU A 88 -18.81 0.53 -16.23
C GLU A 88 -17.68 -0.48 -16.52
N ARG A 89 -17.75 -1.67 -15.91
CA ARG A 89 -16.79 -2.74 -16.14
C ARG A 89 -16.76 -3.19 -17.61
N ASP A 90 -17.89 -3.34 -18.23
CA ASP A 90 -17.99 -3.78 -19.62
C ASP A 90 -17.43 -2.69 -20.55
N GLN A 91 -17.68 -1.40 -20.24
CA GLN A 91 -17.08 -0.27 -20.96
C GLN A 91 -15.55 -0.23 -20.81
N GLU A 92 -15.03 -0.38 -19.59
CA GLU A 92 -13.60 -0.44 -19.34
C GLU A 92 -12.93 -1.59 -20.12
N ASN A 93 -13.57 -2.76 -20.18
CA ASN A 93 -13.09 -3.91 -20.93
C ASN A 93 -13.07 -3.64 -22.45
N GLU A 94 -14.08 -2.96 -22.98
CA GLU A 94 -14.11 -2.57 -24.39
C GLU A 94 -13.04 -1.54 -24.72
N ASP A 95 -12.87 -0.53 -23.90
CA ASP A 95 -11.83 0.48 -24.08
C ASP A 95 -10.41 -0.14 -23.99
N TYR A 96 -10.22 -1.08 -23.07
CA TYR A 96 -8.99 -1.85 -22.97
C TYR A 96 -8.74 -2.65 -24.24
N LYS A 97 -9.72 -3.41 -24.71
CA LYS A 97 -9.63 -4.18 -25.95
C LYS A 97 -9.29 -3.30 -27.14
N LYS A 98 -10.00 -2.19 -27.31
CA LYS A 98 -9.74 -1.22 -28.38
C LYS A 98 -8.31 -0.70 -28.36
N LYS A 99 -7.82 -0.33 -27.17
CA LYS A 99 -6.44 0.12 -26.99
C LYS A 99 -5.42 -0.93 -27.43
N TYR A 100 -5.64 -2.19 -27.04
CA TYR A 100 -4.71 -3.27 -27.41
C TYR A 100 -4.81 -3.65 -28.89
N ASP A 101 -5.99 -3.60 -29.51
CA ASP A 101 -6.17 -3.78 -30.95
C ASP A 101 -5.45 -2.68 -31.75
N GLU A 102 -5.48 -1.43 -31.29
CA GLU A 102 -4.72 -0.33 -31.88
C GLU A 102 -3.20 -0.53 -31.76
N ILE A 103 -2.69 -0.95 -30.60
CA ILE A 103 -1.27 -1.25 -30.39
C ILE A 103 -0.84 -2.39 -31.28
N ARG A 104 -1.61 -3.49 -31.33
CA ARG A 104 -1.36 -4.64 -32.20
C ARG A 104 -1.31 -4.24 -33.66
N SER A 105 -2.23 -3.41 -34.11
CA SER A 105 -2.26 -2.92 -35.49
C SER A 105 -0.97 -2.16 -35.86
N ARG A 106 -0.42 -1.37 -34.92
CA ARG A 106 0.86 -0.68 -35.13
C ARG A 106 2.05 -1.64 -35.27
N TYR A 107 2.13 -2.66 -34.39
CA TYR A 107 3.18 -3.67 -34.46
C TYR A 107 3.07 -4.50 -35.74
N VAL A 108 1.87 -4.94 -36.11
CA VAL A 108 1.62 -5.67 -37.36
C VAL A 108 2.02 -4.84 -38.56
N ALA A 109 1.59 -3.57 -38.64
CA ALA A 109 1.93 -2.69 -39.74
C ALA A 109 3.46 -2.44 -39.85
N MET A 110 4.17 -2.41 -38.72
CA MET A 110 5.63 -2.29 -38.73
C MET A 110 6.28 -3.60 -39.17
N ARG A 111 5.80 -4.75 -38.73
CA ARG A 111 6.27 -6.08 -39.15
C ARG A 111 6.13 -6.24 -40.68
N ASP A 112 4.96 -5.90 -41.23
CA ASP A 112 4.70 -6.01 -42.64
C ASP A 112 5.67 -5.11 -43.47
N LYS A 113 6.02 -3.92 -42.95
CA LYS A 113 7.07 -3.07 -43.57
C LYS A 113 8.45 -3.73 -43.54
N VAL A 114 8.81 -4.36 -42.40
CA VAL A 114 10.09 -5.06 -42.28
C VAL A 114 10.13 -6.28 -43.21
N GLU A 115 9.04 -7.06 -43.28
CA GLU A 115 8.95 -8.22 -44.18
C GLU A 115 9.12 -7.84 -45.65
N THR A 116 8.52 -6.73 -46.06
CA THR A 116 8.59 -6.21 -47.46
C THR A 116 9.86 -5.42 -47.77
N TRP A 117 10.67 -5.12 -46.76
CA TRP A 117 11.93 -4.39 -46.94
C TRP A 117 12.96 -5.28 -47.65
N ASP A 118 13.32 -4.90 -48.86
CA ASP A 118 14.39 -5.56 -49.63
C ASP A 118 15.76 -5.04 -49.16
N THR A 119 16.46 -5.85 -48.41
CA THR A 119 17.75 -5.50 -47.78
C THR A 119 18.95 -6.02 -48.51
N GLY A 120 18.76 -6.97 -49.45
CA GLY A 120 19.83 -7.88 -49.87
C GLY A 120 20.42 -8.64 -48.68
N ASP A 121 21.22 -9.66 -48.94
CA ASP A 121 21.74 -10.63 -47.94
C ASP A 121 22.51 -9.97 -46.77
N LYS A 122 22.98 -8.73 -46.93
CA LYS A 122 23.82 -8.04 -45.97
C LYS A 122 23.10 -7.77 -44.63
N PHE A 123 21.77 -7.60 -44.63
CA PHE A 123 21.00 -7.20 -43.46
C PHE A 123 19.98 -8.23 -43.01
N ASP A 124 20.06 -9.47 -43.50
CA ASP A 124 19.11 -10.54 -43.15
C ASP A 124 19.04 -10.80 -41.66
N THR A 125 20.20 -10.88 -40.98
CA THR A 125 20.23 -11.06 -39.49
C THR A 125 19.53 -9.93 -38.75
N LEU A 126 19.64 -8.69 -39.23
CA LEU A 126 18.95 -7.53 -38.65
C LEU A 126 17.45 -7.62 -38.90
N LYS A 127 17.05 -7.99 -40.10
CA LYS A 127 15.64 -8.17 -40.49
C LYS A 127 14.98 -9.25 -39.62
N ASP A 128 15.64 -10.40 -39.44
CA ASP A 128 15.17 -11.48 -38.59
C ASP A 128 15.02 -11.02 -37.14
N LEU A 129 15.99 -10.30 -36.60
CA LEU A 129 15.91 -9.72 -35.26
C LEU A 129 14.69 -8.78 -35.11
N MET A 130 14.47 -7.89 -36.06
CA MET A 130 13.34 -6.95 -36.05
C MET A 130 12.01 -7.69 -36.10
N ILE A 131 11.86 -8.71 -36.94
CA ILE A 131 10.65 -9.53 -37.05
C ILE A 131 10.39 -10.27 -35.72
N ASN A 132 11.44 -10.88 -35.15
CA ASN A 132 11.33 -11.59 -33.88
C ASN A 132 10.88 -10.65 -32.75
N GLN A 133 11.49 -9.47 -32.63
CA GLN A 133 11.08 -8.49 -31.62
C GLN A 133 9.63 -8.04 -31.78
N LEU A 134 9.17 -7.79 -33.01
CA LEU A 134 7.79 -7.40 -33.28
C LEU A 134 6.81 -8.55 -32.95
N ASN A 135 7.15 -9.79 -33.30
CA ASN A 135 6.35 -10.94 -32.94
C ASN A 135 6.28 -11.13 -31.40
N ASP A 136 7.40 -10.97 -30.70
CA ASP A 136 7.43 -11.03 -29.25
C ASP A 136 6.52 -9.95 -28.63
N CYS A 137 6.59 -8.71 -29.10
CA CYS A 137 5.70 -7.62 -28.65
C CYS A 137 4.24 -7.92 -28.98
N ILE A 138 3.91 -8.41 -30.17
CA ILE A 138 2.55 -8.80 -30.55
C ILE A 138 2.02 -9.90 -29.59
N ASN A 139 2.85 -10.87 -29.24
CA ASN A 139 2.46 -11.97 -28.39
C ASN A 139 2.37 -11.60 -26.90
N HIS A 140 3.31 -10.79 -26.41
CA HIS A 140 3.36 -10.41 -24.99
C HIS A 140 2.52 -9.19 -24.66
N ASP A 141 2.57 -8.15 -25.48
CA ASP A 141 1.88 -6.89 -25.20
C ASP A 141 0.42 -6.91 -25.65
N CYS A 142 0.07 -7.73 -26.65
CA CYS A 142 -1.26 -7.72 -27.29
C CYS A 142 -1.94 -9.10 -27.36
N GLY A 143 -1.23 -10.18 -27.02
CA GLY A 143 -1.72 -11.54 -27.30
C GLY A 143 -2.51 -12.21 -26.21
N THR A 144 -2.18 -11.94 -24.95
CA THR A 144 -2.77 -12.68 -23.80
C THR A 144 -3.47 -11.77 -22.79
N SER A 145 -3.36 -10.46 -22.99
CA SER A 145 -3.88 -9.45 -22.06
C SER A 145 -5.31 -8.99 -22.38
N VAL A 146 -6.08 -9.82 -23.06
CA VAL A 146 -7.55 -9.62 -22.98
C VAL A 146 -7.89 -9.85 -21.50
N PRO A 147 -8.45 -8.87 -20.79
CA PRO A 147 -8.87 -9.08 -19.42
C PRO A 147 -9.67 -10.36 -19.37
N ASN A 148 -9.33 -11.26 -18.45
CA ASN A 148 -10.14 -12.43 -18.20
C ASN A 148 -11.46 -11.92 -17.65
N ILE A 149 -12.42 -11.67 -18.55
CA ILE A 149 -13.71 -11.08 -18.20
C ILE A 149 -14.43 -12.14 -17.40
N ALA A 150 -14.31 -12.06 -16.08
CA ALA A 150 -15.08 -12.91 -15.19
C ALA A 150 -16.57 -12.77 -15.55
N PRO A 151 -17.32 -13.86 -15.62
CA PRO A 151 -18.74 -13.80 -15.94
C PRO A 151 -19.47 -12.87 -14.97
N LYS A 152 -20.52 -12.23 -15.45
CA LYS A 152 -21.40 -11.41 -14.63
C LYS A 152 -21.96 -12.27 -13.50
N MET A 153 -21.68 -11.87 -12.25
CA MET A 153 -22.16 -12.59 -11.08
C MET A 153 -23.68 -12.40 -10.95
N PRO A 154 -24.45 -13.40 -10.49
CA PRO A 154 -25.87 -13.20 -10.18
C PRO A 154 -26.10 -12.07 -9.19
N PHE A 155 -27.17 -11.30 -9.35
CA PHE A 155 -27.48 -10.13 -8.52
C PHE A 155 -27.47 -10.43 -7.01
N GLU A 156 -28.17 -11.51 -6.62
CA GLU A 156 -28.27 -11.91 -5.21
C GLU A 156 -26.90 -12.25 -4.60
N GLU A 157 -26.04 -12.89 -5.39
CA GLU A 157 -24.67 -13.21 -4.95
C GLU A 157 -23.81 -11.95 -4.85
N TRP A 158 -23.97 -11.02 -5.80
CA TRP A 158 -23.26 -9.74 -5.77
C TRP A 158 -23.66 -8.91 -4.54
N LEU A 159 -24.94 -8.78 -4.26
CA LEU A 159 -25.44 -8.04 -3.09
C LEU A 159 -24.99 -8.70 -1.79
N LYS A 160 -25.06 -10.04 -1.71
CA LYS A 160 -24.55 -10.79 -0.57
C LYS A 160 -23.06 -10.52 -0.32
N LYS A 161 -22.24 -10.51 -1.38
CA LYS A 161 -20.81 -10.19 -1.28
C LYS A 161 -20.54 -8.77 -0.81
N LYS A 162 -21.34 -7.78 -1.24
CA LYS A 162 -21.22 -6.40 -0.73
C LYS A 162 -21.39 -6.34 0.79
N ILE A 163 -22.38 -7.08 1.31
CA ILE A 163 -22.64 -7.19 2.75
C ILE A 163 -21.51 -7.95 3.45
N GLU A 164 -21.01 -9.03 2.86
CA GLU A 164 -19.92 -9.83 3.43
C GLU A 164 -18.63 -9.01 3.52
N TRP A 165 -18.23 -8.31 2.46
CA TRP A 165 -17.05 -7.44 2.44
C TRP A 165 -17.13 -6.33 3.49
N ALA A 166 -18.27 -5.65 3.62
CA ALA A 166 -18.43 -4.64 4.66
C ALA A 166 -18.27 -5.22 6.08
N LYS A 167 -18.70 -6.48 6.31
CA LYS A 167 -18.47 -7.18 7.59
C LYS A 167 -16.99 -7.54 7.79
N GLU A 168 -16.34 -8.04 6.74
CA GLU A 168 -14.93 -8.39 6.77
C GLU A 168 -14.05 -7.16 7.05
N ASP A 169 -14.40 -6.00 6.48
CA ASP A 169 -13.72 -4.73 6.73
C ASP A 169 -13.87 -4.29 8.20
N ILE A 170 -15.06 -4.43 8.79
CA ILE A 170 -15.29 -4.16 10.21
C ILE A 170 -14.39 -5.06 11.07
N ASP A 171 -14.38 -6.37 10.78
CA ASP A 171 -13.60 -7.34 11.55
C ASP A 171 -12.10 -7.11 11.39
N TYR A 172 -11.66 -6.73 10.18
CA TYR A 172 -10.27 -6.39 9.90
C TYR A 172 -9.84 -5.16 10.70
N HIS A 173 -10.53 -4.03 10.56
CA HIS A 173 -10.16 -2.80 11.23
C HIS A 173 -10.27 -2.88 12.75
N LYS A 174 -11.21 -3.66 13.27
CA LYS A 174 -11.30 -3.93 14.70
C LYS A 174 -10.08 -4.66 15.24
N ARG A 175 -9.65 -5.73 14.54
CA ARG A 175 -8.45 -6.49 14.93
C ARG A 175 -7.18 -5.65 14.85
N GLU A 176 -7.04 -4.85 13.80
CA GLU A 176 -5.86 -4.00 13.64
C GLU A 176 -5.82 -2.89 14.70
N TYR A 177 -6.96 -2.29 15.03
CA TYR A 177 -7.03 -1.33 16.12
C TYR A 177 -6.67 -1.95 17.49
N GLU A 178 -7.16 -3.14 17.77
CA GLU A 178 -6.82 -3.88 19.03
C GLU A 178 -5.31 -4.16 19.11
N LYS A 179 -4.68 -4.55 18.00
CA LYS A 179 -3.22 -4.75 17.93
C LYS A 179 -2.46 -3.45 18.16
N GLU A 180 -2.91 -2.38 17.54
CA GLU A 180 -2.30 -1.05 17.67
C GLU A 180 -2.40 -0.56 19.13
N VAL A 181 -3.57 -0.62 19.75
CA VAL A 181 -3.78 -0.26 21.15
C VAL A 181 -2.84 -1.06 22.07
N LYS A 182 -2.72 -2.37 21.83
CA LYS A 182 -1.80 -3.22 22.58
C LYS A 182 -0.35 -2.77 22.41
N SER A 183 0.08 -2.56 21.17
CA SER A 183 1.45 -2.12 20.86
C SER A 183 1.76 -0.76 21.48
N VAL A 184 0.84 0.20 21.40
CA VAL A 184 0.97 1.52 22.02
C VAL A 184 1.08 1.41 23.54
N ASN A 185 0.26 0.59 24.19
CA ASN A 185 0.32 0.39 25.64
C ASN A 185 1.66 -0.25 26.08
N GLU A 186 2.15 -1.24 25.34
CA GLU A 186 3.46 -1.86 25.59
C GLU A 186 4.60 -0.85 25.41
N THR A 187 4.51 -0.02 24.37
CA THR A 187 5.47 1.08 24.12
C THR A 187 5.47 2.09 25.25
N ASN A 188 4.30 2.57 25.64
CA ASN A 188 4.20 3.53 26.74
C ASN A 188 4.78 2.97 28.04
N LYS A 189 4.44 1.74 28.38
CA LYS A 189 4.98 1.05 29.55
C LYS A 189 6.51 0.97 29.51
N TYR A 190 7.07 0.50 28.41
CA TYR A 190 8.52 0.40 28.25
C TYR A 190 9.21 1.76 28.40
N MET A 191 8.67 2.79 27.76
CA MET A 191 9.25 4.13 27.80
C MET A 191 9.13 4.76 29.20
N GLU A 192 8.02 4.57 29.90
CA GLU A 192 7.85 5.03 31.27
C GLU A 192 8.86 4.35 32.21
N GLU A 193 9.06 3.03 32.06
CA GLU A 193 10.07 2.28 32.82
C GLU A 193 11.50 2.78 32.53
N LEU A 194 11.81 3.05 31.24
CA LEU A 194 13.12 3.60 30.84
C LEU A 194 13.37 4.96 31.50
N TYR A 195 12.41 5.88 31.43
CA TYR A 195 12.56 7.20 32.05
C TYR A 195 12.69 7.11 33.56
N ALA A 196 11.94 6.23 34.21
CA ALA A 196 12.05 6.01 35.64
C ALA A 196 13.44 5.44 36.05
N GLU A 197 14.07 4.61 35.24
CA GLU A 197 15.46 4.16 35.46
C GLU A 197 16.46 5.27 35.22
N LEU A 198 16.30 6.07 34.17
CA LEU A 198 17.17 7.22 33.90
C LEU A 198 17.09 8.28 35.01
N ASP A 199 15.92 8.50 35.62
CA ASP A 199 15.76 9.40 36.78
C ASP A 199 16.57 8.96 38.00
N LYS A 200 16.84 7.65 38.16
CA LYS A 200 17.65 7.12 39.26
C LYS A 200 19.15 7.28 39.05
N VAL A 201 19.60 7.15 37.78
CA VAL A 201 21.04 7.06 37.46
C VAL A 201 21.60 8.35 36.86
N ASP A 202 20.76 9.18 36.26
CA ASP A 202 21.12 10.45 35.64
C ASP A 202 19.94 11.43 35.78
N PRO A 203 19.66 11.89 37.03
CA PRO A 203 18.55 12.79 37.30
C PRO A 203 18.77 14.14 36.60
N ILE A 204 17.66 14.78 36.23
CA ILE A 204 17.67 16.15 35.72
C ILE A 204 17.78 17.09 36.92
N GLU A 205 18.79 17.96 36.92
CA GLU A 205 18.99 19.00 37.93
C GLU A 205 17.93 20.09 37.86
#